data_3e77e62e0adef87ca3548dd20e0a4cf3
#
_entry.id   3e77e62e0adef87ca3548dd20e0a4cf3
#
_cell.length_a   1.000
_cell.length_b   1.000
_cell.length_c   1.000
_cell.angle_alpha   90.00
_cell.angle_beta   90.00
_cell.angle_gamma   90.00
#
_symmetry.space_group_name_H-M   'P 1'
#
loop_
_entity.id
_entity.type
_entity.pdbx_description
1 polymer ?
#
loop_
_entity_poly.entity_id
_entity_poly.type
_entity_poly.pdbx_seq_one_letter_code
_entity_poly.pdbx_strand_id
1 'polypeptide(L)'
;MGREFATRNLIHEKIPEFPGGSDADIFLTKSEIMQQTSLVNVIDSRDNEIPIMDNVVESSTTFTADLMNVRLPQDTSGILIAIVSQINGQYADWSVESVSDYFNASKRDNNRLVISAKENQVTENEKRGSVVIVQSASGQKLELSVTQAAGTVTYEYVFSIDPTSGTISANGGDIQVNIQSYKKKYVNDVYTGSNLSVGLSIGYLSGDDFNSINREGLPSYVIFSSGENSNERILSETDRFTQDESGKTIDFTFNQEAAVITYKYTFIVNPASFIWANSEYTTKKSYVDSIKVKYRNGNYVSQESVGYSFNAFGLQAFTAKLANDTITINRVGGSTGAVENIFLQQDESKIQRSISLEVERV
;
A
#
# COMPACT_ATOMS: atom_id res chain seq x y z
N MET A 1 21.03 -26.02 -7.71
CA MET A 1 22.33 -26.66 -7.91
C MET A 1 22.15 -27.88 -8.81
N GLY A 2 22.82 -27.93 -9.96
CA GLY A 2 23.01 -29.16 -10.71
C GLY A 2 22.21 -29.35 -11.98
N ARG A 3 22.28 -28.46 -12.98
CA ARG A 3 21.90 -28.75 -14.36
C ARG A 3 22.78 -28.13 -15.47
N GLU A 4 23.85 -27.45 -15.14
CA GLU A 4 24.73 -26.81 -16.16
C GLU A 4 25.92 -27.66 -16.64
N PHE A 5 26.16 -28.82 -16.01
CA PHE A 5 27.36 -29.60 -16.36
C PHE A 5 27.11 -30.75 -17.37
N ALA A 6 25.85 -31.05 -17.70
CA ALA A 6 25.57 -32.18 -18.60
C ALA A 6 25.74 -31.88 -20.10
N THR A 7 25.75 -30.62 -20.50
CA THR A 7 25.80 -30.23 -21.92
C THR A 7 27.23 -30.07 -22.47
N ARG A 8 28.23 -29.89 -21.62
CA ARG A 8 29.62 -29.76 -22.07
C ARG A 8 30.31 -31.09 -22.37
N ASN A 9 29.92 -32.18 -21.70
CA ASN A 9 30.58 -33.48 -21.88
C ASN A 9 30.07 -34.27 -23.08
N LEU A 10 28.88 -33.95 -23.63
CA LEU A 10 28.33 -34.67 -24.81
C LEU A 10 28.94 -34.23 -26.14
N ILE A 11 29.65 -33.12 -26.19
CA ILE A 11 30.29 -32.62 -27.42
C ILE A 11 31.73 -33.20 -27.56
N HIS A 12 32.38 -33.60 -26.50
CA HIS A 12 33.76 -34.10 -26.52
C HIS A 12 33.85 -35.61 -26.87
N GLU A 13 32.81 -36.41 -26.71
CA GLU A 13 32.87 -37.89 -26.96
C GLU A 13 32.64 -38.30 -28.40
N LYS A 14 32.32 -37.43 -29.35
CA LYS A 14 31.99 -37.78 -30.74
C LYS A 14 32.85 -37.13 -31.82
N ILE A 15 33.90 -36.43 -31.46
CA ILE A 15 34.83 -35.85 -32.47
C ILE A 15 36.12 -36.65 -32.42
N PRO A 16 36.54 -37.32 -33.57
CA PRO A 16 37.85 -37.94 -33.64
C PRO A 16 38.92 -36.87 -33.41
N GLU A 17 39.91 -37.18 -32.60
CA GLU A 17 41.10 -36.33 -32.41
C GLU A 17 41.78 -36.02 -33.73
N PHE A 18 41.79 -34.78 -34.16
CA PHE A 18 42.68 -34.27 -35.17
C PHE A 18 43.94 -33.75 -34.50
N PRO A 19 45.09 -34.25 -34.89
CA PRO A 19 46.36 -33.81 -34.31
C PRO A 19 46.65 -32.36 -34.72
N GLY A 20 46.58 -31.42 -33.77
CA GLY A 20 47.29 -30.15 -33.83
C GLY A 20 46.51 -28.90 -34.17
N GLY A 21 45.16 -28.85 -34.05
CA GLY A 21 44.40 -27.62 -34.29
C GLY A 21 43.89 -26.93 -33.04
N SER A 22 43.88 -25.61 -33.05
CA SER A 22 43.19 -24.79 -32.03
C SER A 22 41.65 -24.80 -32.30
N ASP A 23 40.82 -24.52 -31.29
CA ASP A 23 39.32 -24.50 -31.40
C ASP A 23 38.81 -23.56 -32.49
N ALA A 24 39.62 -22.60 -32.98
CA ALA A 24 39.28 -21.71 -34.09
C ALA A 24 39.39 -22.42 -35.46
N ASP A 25 40.25 -23.43 -35.61
CA ASP A 25 40.46 -24.16 -36.87
C ASP A 25 39.36 -25.18 -37.14
N ILE A 26 38.63 -25.64 -36.13
CA ILE A 26 37.54 -26.62 -36.28
C ILE A 26 36.34 -26.04 -37.01
N PHE A 27 36.11 -24.73 -36.96
CA PHE A 27 34.98 -24.08 -37.64
C PHE A 27 35.27 -23.84 -39.15
N LEU A 28 36.51 -23.77 -39.57
CA LEU A 28 36.89 -23.57 -40.97
C LEU A 28 36.82 -24.87 -41.76
N THR A 29 37.00 -26.03 -41.12
CA THR A 29 37.05 -27.32 -41.81
C THR A 29 35.68 -27.89 -42.16
N LYS A 30 34.58 -27.45 -41.56
CA LYS A 30 33.22 -27.89 -41.92
C LYS A 30 32.72 -27.32 -43.24
N SER A 31 33.27 -26.23 -43.73
CA SER A 31 32.92 -25.66 -45.04
C SER A 31 33.69 -26.29 -46.24
N GLU A 32 34.72 -27.08 -45.95
CA GLU A 32 35.52 -27.76 -46.99
C GLU A 32 35.00 -29.16 -47.43
N ILE A 33 33.96 -29.69 -46.78
CA ILE A 33 33.53 -31.08 -46.97
C ILE A 33 32.46 -31.23 -48.06
N MET A 34 32.27 -30.34 -48.99
CA MET A 34 31.41 -30.58 -50.16
C MET A 34 32.05 -30.18 -51.51
N GLN A 35 33.16 -30.73 -51.80
CA GLN A 35 33.60 -30.89 -53.20
C GLN A 35 33.52 -32.36 -53.53
N GLN A 36 32.36 -32.84 -53.98
CA GLN A 36 32.25 -34.10 -54.69
C GLN A 36 32.41 -33.80 -56.18
N THR A 37 33.54 -34.10 -56.73
CA THR A 37 33.74 -34.25 -58.17
C THR A 37 33.24 -35.64 -58.58
N SER A 38 32.07 -35.70 -59.26
CA SER A 38 31.64 -36.89 -59.91
C SER A 38 32.18 -36.91 -61.34
N LEU A 39 33.10 -37.78 -61.59
CA LEU A 39 33.52 -38.14 -62.98
C LEU A 39 32.45 -39.07 -63.56
N VAL A 40 31.73 -38.60 -64.55
CA VAL A 40 30.87 -39.43 -65.35
C VAL A 40 31.61 -39.78 -66.62
N ASN A 41 31.99 -41.07 -66.79
CA ASN A 41 32.53 -41.57 -68.03
C ASN A 41 31.34 -42.00 -68.94
N VAL A 42 31.23 -41.34 -70.10
CA VAL A 42 30.26 -41.72 -71.12
C VAL A 42 31.00 -42.59 -72.16
N ILE A 43 30.61 -43.86 -72.29
CA ILE A 43 31.16 -44.76 -73.27
C ILE A 43 30.21 -44.75 -74.48
N ASP A 44 30.77 -44.49 -75.73
CA ASP A 44 30.03 -44.64 -77.01
C ASP A 44 29.81 -46.12 -77.34
N SER A 45 28.64 -46.41 -77.95
CA SER A 45 28.20 -47.74 -78.34
C SER A 45 29.13 -48.46 -79.41
N ARG A 46 30.34 -47.91 -79.74
CA ARG A 46 31.32 -48.43 -80.67
C ARG A 46 32.69 -48.71 -80.04
N ASP A 47 32.77 -48.84 -78.74
CA ASP A 47 34.01 -49.10 -78.01
C ASP A 47 35.17 -48.10 -78.29
N ASN A 48 34.86 -46.90 -78.77
CA ASN A 48 35.82 -45.80 -78.82
C ASN A 48 35.58 -44.80 -77.67
N GLU A 49 36.54 -44.73 -76.81
CA GLU A 49 36.58 -43.64 -75.82
C GLU A 49 36.68 -42.31 -76.53
N ILE A 50 35.59 -41.60 -76.68
CA ILE A 50 35.61 -40.19 -77.00
C ILE A 50 35.77 -39.49 -75.71
N PRO A 51 36.89 -38.81 -75.44
CA PRO A 51 36.98 -38.00 -74.31
C PRO A 51 36.05 -36.79 -74.52
N ILE A 52 34.82 -36.88 -74.17
CA ILE A 52 34.00 -35.69 -73.97
C ILE A 52 34.53 -35.07 -72.72
N MET A 53 35.51 -34.22 -72.89
CA MET A 53 35.83 -33.25 -71.88
C MET A 53 34.67 -32.24 -71.86
N ASP A 54 33.49 -32.64 -71.41
CA ASP A 54 32.60 -31.70 -70.81
C ASP A 54 33.16 -31.41 -69.43
N ASN A 55 33.98 -30.35 -69.40
CA ASN A 55 34.22 -29.66 -68.16
C ASN A 55 32.88 -29.12 -67.71
N VAL A 56 32.04 -30.01 -67.18
CA VAL A 56 30.98 -29.54 -66.27
C VAL A 56 31.73 -29.02 -65.07
N VAL A 57 32.14 -27.76 -65.11
CA VAL A 57 32.55 -27.04 -63.95
C VAL A 57 31.33 -26.96 -63.06
N GLU A 58 31.20 -27.95 -62.18
CA GLU A 58 30.18 -27.85 -61.12
C GLU A 58 30.36 -26.51 -60.45
N SER A 59 29.38 -25.65 -60.60
CA SER A 59 29.43 -24.34 -59.99
C SER A 59 29.41 -24.50 -58.47
N SER A 60 30.53 -24.32 -57.83
CA SER A 60 30.63 -24.33 -56.38
C SER A 60 29.92 -23.09 -55.80
N THR A 61 28.83 -23.32 -55.10
CA THR A 61 28.07 -22.26 -54.43
C THR A 61 28.35 -22.30 -52.94
N THR A 62 28.78 -21.19 -52.38
CA THR A 62 28.93 -20.98 -50.93
C THR A 62 27.98 -19.88 -50.48
N PHE A 63 27.05 -20.21 -49.59
CA PHE A 63 26.18 -19.23 -48.97
C PHE A 63 26.02 -19.59 -47.49
N THR A 64 26.69 -18.87 -46.61
CA THR A 64 26.78 -19.16 -45.17
C THR A 64 26.77 -17.87 -44.34
N ALA A 65 26.35 -18.02 -43.11
CA ALA A 65 26.44 -17.00 -42.08
C ALA A 65 27.26 -17.54 -40.88
N ASP A 66 28.03 -16.65 -40.22
CA ASP A 66 28.80 -17.02 -39.04
C ASP A 66 27.92 -17.36 -37.84
N LEU A 67 26.69 -16.84 -37.80
CA LEU A 67 25.66 -17.11 -36.77
C LEU A 67 24.35 -17.48 -37.41
N MET A 68 23.89 -18.73 -37.22
CA MET A 68 22.55 -19.19 -37.64
C MET A 68 21.51 -18.98 -36.54
N ASN A 69 21.95 -18.86 -35.27
CA ASN A 69 21.11 -18.57 -34.13
C ASN A 69 21.54 -17.24 -33.52
N VAL A 70 20.80 -16.20 -33.81
CA VAL A 70 21.09 -14.83 -33.39
C VAL A 70 20.39 -14.53 -32.09
N ARG A 71 21.11 -14.12 -31.06
CA ARG A 71 20.56 -13.70 -29.79
C ARG A 71 20.79 -12.21 -29.60
N LEU A 72 19.71 -11.45 -29.73
CA LEU A 72 19.68 -10.02 -29.46
C LEU A 72 19.58 -9.76 -27.95
N PRO A 73 20.25 -8.72 -27.47
CA PRO A 73 20.05 -8.28 -26.09
C PRO A 73 18.62 -7.80 -25.85
N GLN A 74 18.30 -7.51 -24.60
CA GLN A 74 16.96 -7.02 -24.22
C GLN A 74 16.64 -5.61 -24.75
N ASP A 75 17.66 -4.84 -25.13
CA ASP A 75 17.51 -3.53 -25.76
C ASP A 75 17.34 -3.65 -27.28
N THR A 76 17.31 -2.52 -27.98
CA THR A 76 17.16 -2.45 -29.44
C THR A 76 18.50 -2.49 -30.19
N SER A 77 19.61 -2.78 -29.50
CA SER A 77 20.93 -2.86 -30.12
C SER A 77 20.95 -3.92 -31.21
N GLY A 78 21.60 -3.61 -32.32
CA GLY A 78 21.77 -4.51 -33.42
C GLY A 78 23.02 -5.37 -33.30
N ILE A 79 22.98 -6.57 -33.89
CA ILE A 79 24.14 -7.47 -34.04
C ILE A 79 24.54 -7.52 -35.53
N LEU A 80 25.85 -7.48 -35.77
CA LEU A 80 26.45 -7.68 -37.09
C LEU A 80 26.73 -9.16 -37.29
N ILE A 81 26.29 -9.72 -38.42
CA ILE A 81 26.48 -11.11 -38.80
C ILE A 81 27.30 -11.11 -40.09
N ALA A 82 28.38 -11.88 -40.12
CA ALA A 82 29.17 -12.03 -41.32
C ALA A 82 28.49 -13.02 -42.28
N ILE A 83 28.36 -12.63 -43.54
CA ILE A 83 27.79 -13.42 -44.64
C ILE A 83 28.88 -13.72 -45.67
N VAL A 84 29.03 -14.98 -46.00
CA VAL A 84 29.83 -15.42 -47.12
C VAL A 84 28.89 -15.83 -48.25
N SER A 85 28.96 -15.12 -49.37
CA SER A 85 28.10 -15.37 -50.53
C SER A 85 28.98 -15.41 -51.81
N GLN A 86 29.22 -16.59 -52.32
CA GLN A 86 30.15 -16.82 -53.45
C GLN A 86 29.56 -17.87 -54.41
N ILE A 87 29.89 -17.70 -55.72
CA ILE A 87 29.75 -18.69 -56.77
C ILE A 87 31.06 -18.83 -57.50
N ASN A 88 31.65 -20.01 -57.58
CA ASN A 88 32.95 -20.27 -58.11
C ASN A 88 34.05 -19.39 -57.50
N GLY A 89 33.96 -19.13 -56.16
CA GLY A 89 34.91 -18.33 -55.43
C GLY A 89 34.75 -16.82 -55.63
N GLN A 90 33.81 -16.38 -56.48
CA GLN A 90 33.55 -14.95 -56.70
C GLN A 90 32.33 -14.49 -55.91
N TYR A 91 32.37 -13.27 -55.43
CA TYR A 91 31.24 -12.68 -54.73
C TYR A 91 29.95 -12.79 -55.55
N ALA A 92 28.89 -13.30 -54.93
CA ALA A 92 27.52 -13.34 -55.44
C ALA A 92 26.61 -12.48 -54.61
N ASP A 93 25.79 -11.67 -55.25
CA ASP A 93 24.89 -10.76 -54.52
C ASP A 93 23.82 -11.52 -53.75
N TRP A 94 23.39 -10.95 -52.63
CA TRP A 94 22.37 -11.48 -51.78
C TRP A 94 21.49 -10.37 -51.19
N SER A 95 20.29 -10.71 -50.76
CA SER A 95 19.34 -9.75 -50.15
C SER A 95 18.58 -10.37 -49.00
N VAL A 96 17.98 -9.53 -48.20
CA VAL A 96 17.03 -9.94 -47.18
C VAL A 96 15.67 -10.22 -47.87
N GLU A 97 15.17 -11.44 -47.75
CA GLU A 97 13.92 -11.85 -48.35
C GLU A 97 12.75 -11.63 -47.41
N SER A 98 12.90 -12.02 -46.16
CA SER A 98 11.86 -11.81 -45.14
C SER A 98 12.43 -11.60 -43.74
N VAL A 99 11.66 -10.93 -42.93
CA VAL A 99 11.98 -10.63 -41.52
C VAL A 99 10.71 -10.79 -40.72
N SER A 100 10.78 -11.51 -39.62
CA SER A 100 9.66 -11.57 -38.65
C SER A 100 9.32 -10.22 -38.09
N ASP A 101 8.06 -9.98 -37.72
CA ASP A 101 7.50 -8.68 -37.33
C ASP A 101 8.22 -7.98 -36.17
N TYR A 102 8.90 -8.74 -35.33
CA TYR A 102 9.59 -8.20 -34.14
C TYR A 102 10.98 -7.63 -34.42
N PHE A 103 11.53 -7.84 -35.63
CA PHE A 103 12.92 -7.54 -35.96
C PHE A 103 13.04 -6.65 -37.18
N ASN A 104 14.18 -5.98 -37.26
CA ASN A 104 14.66 -5.34 -38.46
C ASN A 104 15.90 -6.10 -38.95
N ALA A 105 16.03 -6.26 -40.24
CA ALA A 105 17.24 -6.79 -40.86
C ALA A 105 17.59 -5.98 -42.09
N SER A 106 18.82 -5.66 -42.26
CA SER A 106 19.33 -4.94 -43.46
C SER A 106 20.73 -5.38 -43.82
N LYS A 107 20.96 -5.51 -45.13
CA LYS A 107 22.30 -5.66 -45.65
C LYS A 107 23.07 -4.38 -45.43
N ARG A 108 24.18 -4.44 -44.68
CA ARG A 108 25.03 -3.29 -44.43
C ARG A 108 26.06 -3.10 -45.55
N ASP A 109 26.66 -4.21 -45.98
CA ASP A 109 27.62 -4.29 -47.09
C ASP A 109 27.57 -5.69 -47.69
N ASN A 110 28.50 -5.98 -48.62
CA ASN A 110 28.51 -7.28 -49.32
C ASN A 110 28.65 -8.50 -48.39
N ASN A 111 29.23 -8.31 -47.22
CA ASN A 111 29.58 -9.38 -46.29
C ASN A 111 28.93 -9.26 -44.92
N ARG A 112 28.02 -8.30 -44.73
CA ARG A 112 27.45 -8.06 -43.40
C ARG A 112 25.94 -7.82 -43.42
N LEU A 113 25.26 -8.55 -42.57
CA LEU A 113 23.85 -8.37 -42.21
C LEU A 113 23.79 -7.72 -40.82
N VAL A 114 22.95 -6.73 -40.65
CA VAL A 114 22.59 -6.17 -39.33
C VAL A 114 21.19 -6.69 -39.00
N ILE A 115 21.04 -7.28 -37.81
CA ILE A 115 19.74 -7.63 -37.24
C ILE A 115 19.59 -6.88 -35.92
N SER A 116 18.46 -6.22 -35.74
CA SER A 116 18.09 -5.53 -34.49
C SER A 116 16.62 -5.77 -34.14
N ALA A 117 16.27 -5.55 -32.90
CA ALA A 117 14.85 -5.50 -32.50
C ALA A 117 14.21 -4.22 -33.05
N LYS A 118 12.91 -4.27 -33.37
CA LYS A 118 12.14 -3.07 -33.68
C LYS A 118 12.02 -2.21 -32.44
N GLU A 119 11.96 -0.89 -32.63
CA GLU A 119 11.72 0.08 -31.57
C GLU A 119 10.42 -0.31 -30.82
N ASN A 120 10.44 -0.19 -29.49
CA ASN A 120 9.34 -0.52 -28.57
C ASN A 120 8.95 -2.02 -28.54
N GLN A 121 9.77 -2.91 -29.07
CA GLN A 121 9.57 -4.36 -28.95
C GLN A 121 10.20 -4.97 -27.70
N VAL A 122 10.76 -4.15 -26.82
CA VAL A 122 11.28 -4.60 -25.54
C VAL A 122 10.12 -4.95 -24.61
N THR A 123 10.00 -6.22 -24.27
CA THR A 123 8.92 -6.75 -23.45
C THR A 123 9.46 -7.65 -22.35
N GLU A 124 8.64 -7.92 -21.36
CA GLU A 124 8.94 -8.89 -20.30
C GLU A 124 9.06 -10.35 -20.80
N ASN A 125 8.67 -10.62 -22.04
CA ASN A 125 8.74 -11.94 -22.66
C ASN A 125 9.78 -11.98 -23.77
N GLU A 126 10.47 -13.12 -23.90
CA GLU A 126 11.36 -13.40 -25.00
C GLU A 126 10.58 -13.34 -26.32
N LYS A 127 11.16 -12.68 -27.34
CA LYS A 127 10.63 -12.66 -28.70
C LYS A 127 11.43 -13.60 -29.57
N ARG A 128 10.75 -14.37 -30.41
CA ARG A 128 11.35 -15.32 -31.35
C ARG A 128 10.83 -15.07 -32.74
N GLY A 129 11.68 -15.30 -33.73
CA GLY A 129 11.35 -15.20 -35.14
C GLY A 129 12.51 -15.60 -36.02
N SER A 130 12.44 -15.27 -37.29
CA SER A 130 13.50 -15.57 -38.26
C SER A 130 13.75 -14.40 -39.20
N VAL A 131 14.96 -14.43 -39.78
CA VAL A 131 15.36 -13.60 -40.90
C VAL A 131 15.80 -14.55 -42.02
N VAL A 132 15.20 -14.41 -43.17
CA VAL A 132 15.57 -15.18 -44.35
C VAL A 132 16.35 -14.27 -45.29
N ILE A 133 17.54 -14.73 -45.69
CA ILE A 133 18.35 -14.09 -46.74
C ILE A 133 18.48 -15.02 -47.93
N VAL A 134 18.55 -14.47 -49.13
CA VAL A 134 18.60 -15.21 -50.37
C VAL A 134 19.79 -14.78 -51.22
N GLN A 135 20.55 -15.73 -51.75
CA GLN A 135 21.57 -15.47 -52.74
C GLN A 135 20.93 -15.31 -54.11
N SER A 136 21.03 -14.14 -54.72
CA SER A 136 20.26 -13.77 -55.91
C SER A 136 20.52 -14.67 -57.10
N ALA A 137 21.76 -15.11 -57.31
CA ALA A 137 22.14 -15.90 -58.52
C ALA A 137 21.82 -17.41 -58.40
N SER A 138 21.87 -18.01 -57.19
CA SER A 138 21.62 -19.42 -56.98
C SER A 138 20.20 -19.73 -56.46
N GLY A 139 19.54 -18.72 -55.90
CA GLY A 139 18.30 -18.88 -55.19
C GLY A 139 18.42 -19.62 -53.84
N GLN A 140 19.66 -19.92 -53.39
CA GLN A 140 19.88 -20.49 -52.05
C GLN A 140 19.40 -19.54 -50.96
N LYS A 141 18.79 -20.11 -49.93
CA LYS A 141 18.28 -19.36 -48.79
C LYS A 141 18.98 -19.78 -47.50
N LEU A 142 19.21 -18.82 -46.63
CA LEU A 142 19.58 -19.07 -45.25
C LEU A 142 18.51 -18.50 -44.35
N GLU A 143 18.02 -19.30 -43.45
CA GLU A 143 17.11 -18.89 -42.40
C GLU A 143 17.86 -18.79 -41.08
N LEU A 144 17.97 -17.57 -40.57
CA LEU A 144 18.59 -17.28 -39.29
C LEU A 144 17.48 -17.21 -38.21
N SER A 145 17.58 -18.08 -37.22
CA SER A 145 16.71 -17.99 -36.06
C SER A 145 17.11 -16.80 -35.18
N VAL A 146 16.18 -15.92 -34.84
CA VAL A 146 16.43 -14.73 -34.06
C VAL A 146 15.64 -14.79 -32.77
N THR A 147 16.31 -14.59 -31.67
CA THR A 147 15.72 -14.50 -30.33
C THR A 147 16.14 -13.20 -29.68
N GLN A 148 15.18 -12.42 -29.18
CA GLN A 148 15.45 -11.27 -28.31
C GLN A 148 15.21 -11.69 -26.87
N ALA A 149 16.20 -11.42 -25.99
CA ALA A 149 16.07 -11.68 -24.57
C ALA A 149 14.90 -10.88 -23.96
N ALA A 150 14.26 -11.47 -22.95
CA ALA A 150 13.21 -10.81 -22.17
C ALA A 150 13.77 -9.54 -21.49
N GLY A 151 12.94 -8.52 -21.38
CA GLY A 151 13.28 -7.33 -20.61
C GLY A 151 13.33 -7.62 -19.11
N THR A 152 14.17 -6.88 -18.40
CA THR A 152 14.24 -6.95 -16.94
C THR A 152 13.02 -6.26 -16.34
N VAL A 153 12.22 -7.00 -15.55
CA VAL A 153 11.05 -6.46 -14.84
C VAL A 153 11.48 -6.02 -13.45
N THR A 154 11.17 -4.77 -13.11
CA THR A 154 11.36 -4.21 -11.77
C THR A 154 10.07 -3.56 -11.28
N TYR A 155 9.96 -3.39 -9.96
CA TYR A 155 8.80 -2.77 -9.33
C TYR A 155 9.22 -1.66 -8.37
N GLU A 156 8.52 -0.53 -8.45
CA GLU A 156 8.56 0.55 -7.47
C GLU A 156 7.30 0.45 -6.60
N TYR A 157 7.47 0.25 -5.30
CA TYR A 157 6.35 0.16 -4.37
C TYR A 157 5.97 1.53 -3.81
N VAL A 158 4.69 1.88 -3.95
CA VAL A 158 4.07 3.06 -3.38
C VAL A 158 3.18 2.63 -2.24
N PHE A 159 3.45 3.18 -1.05
CA PHE A 159 2.67 2.92 0.15
C PHE A 159 2.55 4.19 0.97
N SER A 160 1.31 4.62 1.24
CA SER A 160 1.01 5.76 2.09
C SER A 160 -0.36 5.61 2.73
N ILE A 161 -0.53 6.25 3.89
CA ILE A 161 -1.81 6.44 4.56
C ILE A 161 -2.02 7.92 4.85
N ASP A 162 -3.27 8.36 4.90
CA ASP A 162 -3.63 9.73 5.21
C ASP A 162 -5.01 9.79 5.90
N PRO A 163 -5.11 10.33 7.12
CA PRO A 163 -4.04 10.83 7.98
C PRO A 163 -3.18 9.72 8.63
N THR A 164 -2.04 10.09 9.24
CA THR A 164 -1.19 9.18 10.05
C THR A 164 -1.53 9.21 11.55
N SER A 165 -2.44 10.07 11.95
CA SER A 165 -3.01 10.12 13.30
C SER A 165 -4.35 10.83 13.28
N GLY A 166 -5.18 10.57 14.30
CA GLY A 166 -6.42 11.29 14.46
C GLY A 166 -6.94 11.23 15.89
N THR A 167 -7.82 12.18 16.21
CA THR A 167 -8.43 12.28 17.54
C THR A 167 -9.94 12.40 17.38
N ILE A 168 -10.68 11.57 18.10
CA ILE A 168 -12.14 11.67 18.24
C ILE A 168 -12.52 12.25 19.58
N SER A 169 -13.77 12.71 19.70
CA SER A 169 -14.30 13.23 20.95
C SER A 169 -14.49 12.13 22.01
N ALA A 170 -14.62 12.55 23.26
CA ALA A 170 -14.96 11.64 24.36
C ALA A 170 -16.30 10.88 24.14
N ASN A 171 -17.23 11.44 23.37
CA ASN A 171 -18.52 10.78 23.06
C ASN A 171 -18.41 9.67 22.03
N GLY A 172 -17.23 9.46 21.47
CA GLY A 172 -17.00 8.56 20.35
C GLY A 172 -16.97 9.28 19.01
N GLY A 173 -16.80 8.51 17.95
CA GLY A 173 -16.74 8.99 16.57
C GLY A 173 -15.88 8.10 15.70
N ASP A 174 -15.66 8.56 14.48
CA ASP A 174 -14.96 7.82 13.42
C ASP A 174 -13.83 8.64 12.83
N ILE A 175 -12.78 7.93 12.40
CA ILE A 175 -11.69 8.49 11.57
C ILE A 175 -11.50 7.60 10.37
N GLN A 176 -11.62 8.16 9.18
CA GLN A 176 -11.27 7.47 7.95
C GLN A 176 -9.79 7.71 7.63
N VAL A 177 -9.06 6.64 7.41
CA VAL A 177 -7.68 6.62 6.94
C VAL A 177 -7.67 6.15 5.51
N ASN A 178 -7.32 7.01 4.58
CA ASN A 178 -7.18 6.66 3.17
C ASN A 178 -5.84 5.96 2.93
N ILE A 179 -5.82 4.98 2.04
CA ILE A 179 -4.69 4.12 1.81
C ILE A 179 -4.31 4.11 0.33
N GLN A 180 -3.02 4.27 0.04
CA GLN A 180 -2.45 3.98 -1.26
C GLN A 180 -1.48 2.81 -1.11
N SER A 181 -1.79 1.67 -1.73
CA SER A 181 -0.95 0.47 -1.70
C SER A 181 -0.92 -0.14 -3.10
N TYR A 182 0.13 0.15 -3.85
CA TYR A 182 0.31 -0.36 -5.20
C TYR A 182 1.78 -0.42 -5.58
N LYS A 183 2.08 -1.13 -6.68
CA LYS A 183 3.40 -1.12 -7.31
C LYS A 183 3.30 -0.69 -8.76
N LYS A 184 4.26 0.11 -9.19
CA LYS A 184 4.48 0.49 -10.58
C LYS A 184 5.41 -0.53 -11.22
N LYS A 185 5.05 -1.03 -12.38
CA LYS A 185 5.84 -1.98 -13.14
C LYS A 185 6.73 -1.26 -14.16
N TYR A 186 7.98 -1.63 -14.18
CA TYR A 186 8.96 -1.17 -15.16
C TYR A 186 9.52 -2.35 -15.95
N VAL A 187 9.81 -2.11 -17.21
CA VAL A 187 10.55 -3.06 -18.07
C VAL A 187 11.75 -2.31 -18.61
N ASN A 188 12.97 -2.79 -18.34
CA ASN A 188 14.22 -2.10 -18.64
C ASN A 188 14.19 -0.63 -18.19
N ASP A 189 13.76 -0.40 -16.93
CA ASP A 189 13.65 0.91 -16.30
C ASP A 189 12.61 1.87 -16.93
N VAL A 190 11.84 1.40 -17.92
CA VAL A 190 10.74 2.17 -18.53
C VAL A 190 9.42 1.79 -17.86
N TYR A 191 8.70 2.79 -17.36
CA TYR A 191 7.37 2.58 -16.75
C TYR A 191 6.35 2.10 -17.79
N THR A 192 5.67 1.00 -17.48
CA THR A 192 4.71 0.36 -18.43
C THR A 192 3.32 0.98 -18.43
N GLY A 193 3.06 2.01 -17.59
CA GLY A 193 1.73 2.58 -17.40
C GLY A 193 0.80 1.78 -16.48
N SER A 194 1.28 0.68 -15.89
CA SER A 194 0.46 -0.20 -15.05
C SER A 194 0.76 -0.01 -13.58
N ASN A 195 -0.29 0.31 -12.80
CA ASN A 195 -0.28 0.26 -11.34
C ASN A 195 -0.99 -1.02 -10.90
N LEU A 196 -0.30 -1.86 -10.15
CA LEU A 196 -0.81 -3.13 -9.65
C LEU A 196 -1.07 -2.99 -8.16
N SER A 197 -2.30 -3.30 -7.71
CA SER A 197 -2.64 -3.29 -6.29
C SER A 197 -1.75 -4.26 -5.52
N VAL A 198 -1.33 -3.83 -4.33
CA VAL A 198 -0.57 -4.65 -3.38
C VAL A 198 -1.39 -4.79 -2.11
N GLY A 199 -1.52 -6.01 -1.60
CA GLY A 199 -2.20 -6.31 -0.35
C GLY A 199 -1.56 -5.61 0.84
N LEU A 200 -2.33 -5.44 1.90
CA LEU A 200 -1.86 -4.90 3.16
C LEU A 200 -2.48 -5.63 4.35
N SER A 201 -1.78 -5.63 5.46
CA SER A 201 -2.25 -6.08 6.76
C SER A 201 -2.20 -4.94 7.77
N ILE A 202 -3.11 -4.96 8.75
CA ILE A 202 -3.18 -4.01 9.85
C ILE A 202 -3.09 -4.81 11.13
N GLY A 203 -2.19 -4.43 12.02
CA GLY A 203 -2.00 -5.06 13.30
C GLY A 203 -1.86 -4.05 14.43
N TYR A 204 -2.42 -4.38 15.59
CA TYR A 204 -2.19 -3.65 16.83
C TYR A 204 -0.68 -3.63 17.15
N LEU A 205 -0.16 -2.45 17.45
CA LEU A 205 1.24 -2.26 17.83
C LEU A 205 1.38 -1.99 19.34
N SER A 206 0.66 -1.02 19.85
CA SER A 206 0.71 -0.62 21.25
C SER A 206 -0.43 0.34 21.59
N GLY A 207 -0.72 0.49 22.88
CA GLY A 207 -1.62 1.54 23.38
C GLY A 207 -2.57 1.07 24.45
N ASP A 208 -3.60 1.86 24.68
CA ASP A 208 -4.65 1.59 25.64
C ASP A 208 -5.66 0.57 25.05
N ASP A 209 -6.23 -0.28 25.93
CA ASP A 209 -7.39 -1.08 25.56
C ASP A 209 -8.61 -0.17 25.35
N PHE A 210 -8.85 0.19 24.13
CA PHE A 210 -10.17 0.70 23.75
C PHE A 210 -11.18 -0.45 23.85
N ASN A 211 -12.26 -0.26 24.55
CA ASN A 211 -13.30 -1.31 24.73
C ASN A 211 -13.91 -1.81 23.41
N SER A 212 -13.73 -1.10 22.33
CA SER A 212 -14.09 -1.53 20.97
C SER A 212 -13.60 -0.53 19.91
N ILE A 213 -12.37 -0.65 19.43
CA ILE A 213 -12.07 -0.04 18.13
C ILE A 213 -12.59 -0.98 17.06
N ASN A 214 -13.57 -0.53 16.30
CA ASN A 214 -13.98 -1.20 15.09
C ASN A 214 -13.11 -0.72 13.93
N ARG A 215 -12.58 -1.67 13.13
CA ARG A 215 -11.77 -1.41 11.94
C ARG A 215 -12.49 -1.98 10.74
N GLU A 216 -13.23 -1.14 10.05
CA GLU A 216 -13.94 -1.52 8.83
C GLU A 216 -13.37 -0.78 7.62
N GLY A 217 -13.23 -1.46 6.50
CA GLY A 217 -12.74 -0.75 5.33
C GLY A 217 -12.66 -1.56 4.05
N LEU A 218 -12.35 -0.83 3.00
CA LEU A 218 -12.03 -1.33 1.66
C LEU A 218 -10.51 -1.23 1.42
N PRO A 219 -9.97 -1.84 0.37
CA PRO A 219 -8.54 -1.75 0.06
C PRO A 219 -7.98 -0.33 -0.03
N SER A 220 -8.83 0.68 -0.23
CA SER A 220 -8.44 2.09 -0.37
C SER A 220 -8.65 2.94 0.87
N TYR A 221 -9.32 2.42 1.91
CA TYR A 221 -9.48 3.11 3.18
C TYR A 221 -9.83 2.16 4.32
N VAL A 222 -9.59 2.61 5.55
CA VAL A 222 -10.05 1.98 6.80
C VAL A 222 -10.71 3.05 7.66
N ILE A 223 -11.83 2.70 8.30
CA ILE A 223 -12.50 3.53 9.29
C ILE A 223 -12.19 2.97 10.68
N PHE A 224 -11.62 3.80 11.52
CA PHE A 224 -11.43 3.54 12.95
C PHE A 224 -12.58 4.18 13.71
N SER A 225 -13.33 3.39 14.46
CA SER A 225 -14.49 3.85 15.23
C SER A 225 -14.37 3.46 16.67
N SER A 226 -14.78 4.34 17.59
CA SER A 226 -14.90 4.02 19.01
C SER A 226 -16.16 4.64 19.59
N GLY A 227 -16.74 3.97 20.59
CA GLY A 227 -17.84 4.47 21.41
C GLY A 227 -17.38 5.52 22.43
N GLU A 228 -18.21 5.77 23.46
CA GLU A 228 -17.91 6.75 24.51
C GLU A 228 -16.69 6.33 25.35
N ASN A 229 -15.74 7.25 25.52
CA ASN A 229 -14.69 7.14 26.52
C ASN A 229 -15.26 7.49 27.91
N SER A 230 -15.28 6.52 28.78
CA SER A 230 -15.71 6.72 30.18
C SER A 230 -14.56 7.10 31.12
N ASN A 231 -13.31 7.08 30.64
CA ASN A 231 -12.12 7.40 31.44
C ASN A 231 -11.87 8.91 31.47
N GLU A 232 -11.39 9.39 32.59
CA GLU A 232 -10.99 10.80 32.76
C GLU A 232 -9.57 11.07 32.24
N ARG A 233 -9.10 10.24 31.28
CA ARG A 233 -7.82 10.40 30.57
C ARG A 233 -8.01 10.16 29.07
N ILE A 234 -7.13 10.76 28.31
CA ILE A 234 -7.03 10.46 26.87
C ILE A 234 -6.67 8.98 26.71
N LEU A 235 -7.34 8.31 25.80
CA LEU A 235 -6.95 7.00 25.33
C LEU A 235 -6.17 7.13 24.01
N SER A 236 -5.17 6.30 23.83
CA SER A 236 -4.33 6.31 22.64
C SER A 236 -3.96 4.89 22.25
N GLU A 237 -4.11 4.56 20.96
CA GLU A 237 -3.70 3.28 20.39
C GLU A 237 -2.94 3.52 19.09
N THR A 238 -1.96 2.69 18.81
CA THR A 238 -1.20 2.73 17.56
C THR A 238 -1.33 1.40 16.86
N ASP A 239 -1.79 1.45 15.62
CA ASP A 239 -1.85 0.34 14.70
C ASP A 239 -0.77 0.47 13.63
N ARG A 240 -0.25 -0.66 13.19
CA ARG A 240 0.75 -0.74 12.12
C ARG A 240 0.12 -1.26 10.84
N PHE A 241 0.21 -0.48 9.80
CA PHE A 241 -0.09 -0.87 8.44
C PHE A 241 1.17 -1.45 7.80
N THR A 242 1.08 -2.63 7.22
CA THR A 242 2.20 -3.29 6.54
C THR A 242 1.80 -3.64 5.12
N GLN A 243 2.56 -3.17 4.14
CA GLN A 243 2.37 -3.55 2.74
C GLN A 243 2.98 -4.94 2.51
N ASP A 244 2.17 -5.91 2.07
CA ASP A 244 2.52 -7.34 2.09
C ASP A 244 3.76 -7.70 1.27
N GLU A 245 3.90 -7.17 0.06
CA GLU A 245 5.01 -7.54 -0.84
C GLU A 245 6.31 -6.79 -0.53
N SER A 246 6.23 -5.51 -0.16
CA SER A 246 7.43 -4.69 0.09
C SER A 246 7.91 -4.75 1.53
N GLY A 247 7.06 -5.15 2.45
CA GLY A 247 7.31 -5.09 3.89
C GLY A 247 7.39 -3.67 4.46
N LYS A 248 7.06 -2.64 3.66
CA LYS A 248 7.01 -1.25 4.16
C LYS A 248 5.93 -1.11 5.21
N THR A 249 6.23 -0.38 6.28
CA THR A 249 5.29 -0.15 7.38
C THR A 249 5.04 1.33 7.60
N ILE A 250 3.81 1.66 8.02
CA ILE A 250 3.43 3.00 8.47
C ILE A 250 2.54 2.82 9.69
N ASP A 251 2.81 3.58 10.75
CA ASP A 251 2.03 3.54 11.97
C ASP A 251 0.96 4.62 11.93
N PHE A 252 -0.23 4.28 12.42
CA PHE A 252 -1.36 5.19 12.61
C PHE A 252 -1.69 5.27 14.10
N THR A 253 -1.76 6.49 14.65
CA THR A 253 -2.14 6.70 16.04
C THR A 253 -3.56 7.24 16.14
N PHE A 254 -4.42 6.46 16.77
CA PHE A 254 -5.81 6.81 17.09
C PHE A 254 -5.91 7.29 18.53
N ASN A 255 -6.44 8.49 18.74
CA ASN A 255 -6.65 9.07 20.05
C ASN A 255 -8.13 9.31 20.31
N GLN A 256 -8.53 9.23 21.58
CA GLN A 256 -9.83 9.65 22.03
C GLN A 256 -9.70 10.58 23.24
N GLU A 257 -10.39 11.71 23.19
CA GLU A 257 -10.40 12.67 24.29
C GLU A 257 -10.87 12.06 25.61
N ALA A 258 -10.38 12.61 26.73
CA ALA A 258 -10.81 12.25 28.06
C ALA A 258 -12.27 12.60 28.28
N ALA A 259 -12.97 11.80 29.08
CA ALA A 259 -14.31 12.12 29.50
C ALA A 259 -14.39 13.47 30.20
N VAL A 260 -15.33 14.29 29.77
CA VAL A 260 -15.59 15.59 30.40
C VAL A 260 -16.56 15.40 31.57
N ILE A 261 -16.06 15.64 32.80
CA ILE A 261 -16.87 15.59 34.00
C ILE A 261 -17.31 17.01 34.37
N THR A 262 -18.63 17.13 34.53
CA THR A 262 -19.23 18.38 35.00
C THR A 262 -20.16 18.13 36.17
N TYR A 263 -20.36 19.13 37.01
CA TYR A 263 -21.24 19.06 38.15
C TYR A 263 -22.28 20.20 38.11
N LYS A 264 -23.54 19.84 38.40
CA LYS A 264 -24.60 20.81 38.57
C LYS A 264 -25.07 20.74 40.00
N TYR A 265 -25.06 21.88 40.69
CA TYR A 265 -25.45 22.00 42.07
C TYR A 265 -26.88 22.52 42.14
N THR A 266 -27.67 21.91 43.04
CA THR A 266 -29.01 22.39 43.42
C THR A 266 -29.02 22.61 44.90
N PHE A 267 -29.46 23.77 45.31
CA PHE A 267 -29.62 24.12 46.72
C PHE A 267 -30.95 24.85 46.87
N ILE A 268 -31.95 24.16 47.47
CA ILE A 268 -33.32 24.65 47.64
C ILE A 268 -33.68 24.62 49.10
N VAL A 269 -34.33 25.64 49.53
CA VAL A 269 -34.91 25.75 50.84
C VAL A 269 -36.39 26.07 50.63
N ASN A 270 -37.29 25.21 51.14
CA ASN A 270 -38.72 25.35 50.87
C ASN A 270 -39.59 24.99 52.09
N PRO A 271 -40.45 25.87 52.52
CA PRO A 271 -40.61 27.27 52.13
C PRO A 271 -39.44 28.15 52.59
N ALA A 272 -39.14 29.23 51.84
CA ALA A 272 -38.08 30.19 52.13
C ALA A 272 -38.55 31.43 52.88
N SER A 273 -39.82 31.46 53.30
CA SER A 273 -40.38 32.52 54.13
C SER A 273 -41.52 32.05 54.98
N PHE A 274 -41.70 32.62 56.09
CA PHE A 274 -42.79 32.36 57.02
C PHE A 274 -43.25 33.66 57.65
N ILE A 275 -44.57 33.81 57.82
CA ILE A 275 -45.21 34.90 58.53
C ILE A 275 -46.03 34.28 59.65
N TRP A 276 -45.89 34.80 60.88
CA TRP A 276 -46.68 34.44 62.05
C TRP A 276 -47.66 35.57 62.35
N ALA A 277 -48.92 35.24 62.58
CA ALA A 277 -49.82 36.21 63.12
C ALA A 277 -49.36 36.67 64.51
N ASN A 278 -49.66 37.88 64.89
CA ASN A 278 -49.17 38.47 66.15
C ASN A 278 -49.42 37.62 67.41
N SER A 279 -50.51 36.85 67.42
CA SER A 279 -50.86 35.94 68.52
C SER A 279 -50.42 34.49 68.27
N GLU A 280 -49.78 34.18 67.12
CA GLU A 280 -49.42 32.83 66.72
C GLU A 280 -48.02 32.44 67.27
N TYR A 281 -47.95 31.31 67.97
CA TYR A 281 -46.68 30.72 68.47
C TYR A 281 -46.55 29.28 68.02
N THR A 282 -46.97 29.01 66.80
CA THR A 282 -46.87 27.69 66.20
C THR A 282 -45.46 27.37 65.63
N THR A 283 -45.14 26.11 65.56
CA THR A 283 -43.93 25.62 64.93
C THR A 283 -44.14 25.52 63.41
N LYS A 284 -43.18 26.12 62.64
CA LYS A 284 -43.13 25.97 61.18
C LYS A 284 -41.90 25.22 60.77
N LYS A 285 -41.90 24.57 59.58
CA LYS A 285 -40.82 23.76 59.11
C LYS A 285 -40.46 24.14 57.68
N SER A 286 -39.16 24.24 57.39
CA SER A 286 -38.58 24.37 56.07
C SER A 286 -37.73 23.14 55.78
N TYR A 287 -37.75 22.67 54.53
CA TYR A 287 -36.98 21.52 54.05
C TYR A 287 -35.85 22.03 53.20
N VAL A 288 -34.71 21.39 53.36
CA VAL A 288 -33.50 21.69 52.57
C VAL A 288 -33.23 20.57 51.62
N ASP A 289 -33.04 20.90 50.32
CA ASP A 289 -32.57 19.96 49.31
C ASP A 289 -31.24 20.49 48.80
N SER A 290 -30.16 19.76 49.06
CA SER A 290 -28.79 20.11 48.74
C SER A 290 -28.11 18.96 48.04
N ILE A 291 -28.08 19.04 46.72
CA ILE A 291 -27.59 17.96 45.87
C ILE A 291 -26.54 18.46 44.86
N LYS A 292 -25.67 17.55 44.50
CA LYS A 292 -24.76 17.64 43.38
C LYS A 292 -25.06 16.54 42.38
N VAL A 293 -25.25 16.90 41.13
CA VAL A 293 -25.48 15.96 40.02
C VAL A 293 -24.23 15.91 39.19
N LYS A 294 -23.68 14.71 39.04
CA LYS A 294 -22.51 14.45 38.18
C LYS A 294 -22.97 14.12 36.76
N TYR A 295 -22.38 14.77 35.80
CA TYR A 295 -22.54 14.47 34.37
C TYR A 295 -21.20 14.04 33.81
N ARG A 296 -21.24 13.08 32.87
CA ARG A 296 -20.11 12.67 32.05
C ARG A 296 -20.47 12.90 30.60
N ASN A 297 -19.65 13.64 29.87
CA ASN A 297 -19.88 13.99 28.47
C ASN A 297 -21.31 14.54 28.23
N GLY A 298 -21.85 15.30 29.20
CA GLY A 298 -23.19 15.84 29.17
C GLY A 298 -24.30 14.89 29.62
N ASN A 299 -24.04 13.61 29.84
CA ASN A 299 -25.01 12.61 30.28
C ASN A 299 -25.02 12.50 31.81
N TYR A 300 -26.23 12.31 32.38
CA TYR A 300 -26.41 12.08 33.82
C TYR A 300 -25.67 10.78 34.25
N VAL A 301 -24.90 10.86 35.31
CA VAL A 301 -24.20 9.71 35.90
C VAL A 301 -24.78 9.37 37.28
N SER A 302 -24.81 10.34 38.18
CA SER A 302 -25.24 10.14 39.55
C SER A 302 -25.63 11.46 40.22
N GLN A 303 -26.29 11.36 41.33
CA GLN A 303 -26.48 12.47 42.24
C GLN A 303 -26.11 12.06 43.65
N GLU A 304 -25.67 13.02 44.44
CA GLU A 304 -25.32 12.84 45.87
C GLU A 304 -25.72 14.07 46.68
N SER A 305 -25.96 13.84 47.94
CA SER A 305 -26.22 14.93 48.88
C SER A 305 -24.90 15.69 49.16
N VAL A 306 -24.98 17.00 49.24
CA VAL A 306 -23.87 17.89 49.59
C VAL A 306 -24.15 18.54 50.93
N GLY A 307 -23.11 18.59 51.76
CA GLY A 307 -23.18 19.29 53.03
C GLY A 307 -23.49 20.79 52.89
N TYR A 308 -24.06 21.35 53.88
CA TYR A 308 -24.30 22.80 53.94
C TYR A 308 -24.19 23.32 55.38
N SER A 309 -23.76 24.56 55.51
CA SER A 309 -23.78 25.27 56.80
C SER A 309 -25.14 25.90 57.05
N PHE A 310 -25.51 25.94 58.33
CA PHE A 310 -26.75 26.53 58.80
C PHE A 310 -26.39 27.57 59.86
N ASN A 311 -26.84 28.82 59.68
CA ASN A 311 -26.60 29.90 60.62
C ASN A 311 -27.94 30.57 61.01
N ALA A 312 -28.33 30.35 62.25
CA ALA A 312 -29.48 30.96 62.89
C ALA A 312 -29.04 31.86 64.06
N PHE A 313 -27.81 32.36 64.03
CA PHE A 313 -27.27 33.21 65.10
C PHE A 313 -27.94 34.58 65.04
N GLY A 314 -28.21 35.14 66.25
CA GLY A 314 -28.76 36.49 66.40
C GLY A 314 -30.28 36.60 66.31
N LEU A 315 -31.01 35.47 66.16
CA LEU A 315 -32.45 35.46 66.23
C LEU A 315 -32.89 35.85 67.64
N GLN A 316 -33.86 36.78 67.77
CA GLN A 316 -34.42 37.26 69.03
C GLN A 316 -35.90 36.82 69.16
N ALA A 317 -36.63 36.96 68.14
CA ALA A 317 -38.06 36.58 68.11
C ALA A 317 -38.31 35.08 67.81
N PHE A 318 -37.28 34.42 67.24
CA PHE A 318 -37.41 33.02 66.78
C PHE A 318 -36.27 32.16 67.31
N THR A 319 -36.51 30.88 67.41
CA THR A 319 -35.46 29.85 67.53
C THR A 319 -35.56 28.93 66.32
N ALA A 320 -34.39 28.44 65.83
CA ALA A 320 -34.36 27.50 64.72
C ALA A 320 -33.39 26.35 65.01
N LYS A 321 -33.78 25.15 64.64
CA LYS A 321 -32.96 23.93 64.77
C LYS A 321 -32.99 23.15 63.47
N LEU A 322 -31.81 22.77 63.00
CA LEU A 322 -31.63 21.88 61.86
C LEU A 322 -31.52 20.41 62.33
N ALA A 323 -32.30 19.53 61.77
CA ALA A 323 -32.16 18.08 61.94
C ALA A 323 -32.70 17.35 60.69
N ASN A 324 -31.93 16.41 60.11
CA ASN A 324 -32.31 15.61 58.97
C ASN A 324 -32.90 16.47 57.81
N ASP A 325 -32.16 17.45 57.36
CA ASP A 325 -32.54 18.40 56.31
C ASP A 325 -33.88 19.15 56.54
N THR A 326 -34.30 19.17 57.75
CA THR A 326 -35.52 19.88 58.20
C THR A 326 -35.13 20.98 59.21
N ILE A 327 -35.47 22.22 58.89
CA ILE A 327 -35.33 23.33 59.78
C ILE A 327 -36.66 23.54 60.53
N THR A 328 -36.62 23.29 61.81
CA THR A 328 -37.77 23.52 62.70
C THR A 328 -37.63 24.90 63.31
N ILE A 329 -38.62 25.75 63.12
CA ILE A 329 -38.59 27.16 63.52
C ILE A 329 -39.75 27.39 64.48
N ASN A 330 -39.42 27.93 65.66
CA ASN A 330 -40.43 28.28 66.70
C ASN A 330 -40.34 29.78 66.96
N ARG A 331 -41.46 30.45 67.02
CA ARG A 331 -41.53 31.80 67.55
C ARG A 331 -41.46 31.73 69.05
N VAL A 332 -40.59 32.54 69.62
CA VAL A 332 -40.38 32.62 71.11
C VAL A 332 -40.65 33.99 71.68
N GLY A 333 -40.80 34.99 70.82
CA GLY A 333 -41.01 36.39 71.26
C GLY A 333 -41.21 37.32 70.07
N GLY A 334 -40.77 38.56 70.20
CA GLY A 334 -40.73 39.59 69.17
C GLY A 334 -41.99 40.46 69.11
N SER A 335 -41.81 41.75 68.83
CA SER A 335 -42.85 42.70 68.54
C SER A 335 -43.42 42.53 67.13
N THR A 336 -44.59 43.08 66.89
CA THR A 336 -45.21 43.20 65.59
C THR A 336 -44.28 43.85 64.57
N GLY A 337 -44.15 43.22 63.38
CA GLY A 337 -43.28 43.67 62.30
C GLY A 337 -41.80 43.30 62.47
N ALA A 338 -41.45 42.41 63.42
CA ALA A 338 -40.08 41.87 63.51
C ALA A 338 -39.78 41.02 62.31
N VAL A 339 -38.63 41.27 61.67
CA VAL A 339 -38.13 40.46 60.50
C VAL A 339 -36.73 39.95 60.80
N GLU A 340 -36.56 38.66 60.76
CA GLU A 340 -35.25 38.00 61.02
C GLU A 340 -34.96 37.01 59.85
N ASN A 341 -33.69 36.63 59.66
CA ASN A 341 -33.29 35.72 58.60
C ASN A 341 -32.41 34.60 59.14
N ILE A 342 -32.65 33.42 58.63
CA ILE A 342 -31.76 32.27 58.76
C ILE A 342 -30.98 32.14 57.46
N PHE A 343 -29.68 31.97 57.54
CA PHE A 343 -28.80 31.84 56.38
C PHE A 343 -28.25 30.42 56.25
N LEU A 344 -28.24 29.94 55.04
CA LEU A 344 -27.71 28.62 54.66
C LEU A 344 -26.72 28.79 53.50
N GLN A 345 -25.65 28.01 53.51
CA GLN A 345 -24.70 28.00 52.43
C GLN A 345 -24.28 26.56 52.10
N GLN A 346 -24.43 26.18 50.86
CA GLN A 346 -23.94 24.88 50.38
C GLN A 346 -22.41 24.85 50.40
N ASP A 347 -21.83 23.78 50.94
CA ASP A 347 -20.38 23.74 51.21
C ASP A 347 -19.52 23.75 49.96
N GLU A 348 -19.89 23.01 48.94
CA GLU A 348 -19.09 22.92 47.70
C GLU A 348 -19.33 24.10 46.76
N SER A 349 -20.58 24.36 46.37
CA SER A 349 -20.91 25.38 45.37
C SER A 349 -20.89 26.82 45.93
N LYS A 350 -20.89 26.97 47.25
CA LYS A 350 -21.04 28.24 47.96
C LYS A 350 -22.35 28.99 47.66
N ILE A 351 -23.33 28.30 47.09
CA ILE A 351 -24.67 28.88 46.88
C ILE A 351 -25.27 29.22 48.24
N GLN A 352 -25.79 30.44 48.41
CA GLN A 352 -26.44 30.90 49.61
C GLN A 352 -27.97 30.91 49.44
N ARG A 353 -28.69 30.64 50.52
CA ARG A 353 -30.13 30.77 50.64
C ARG A 353 -30.45 31.37 52.00
N SER A 354 -31.62 32.02 52.09
CA SER A 354 -32.10 32.53 53.35
C SER A 354 -33.56 32.15 53.56
N ILE A 355 -33.97 32.02 54.81
CA ILE A 355 -35.34 31.91 55.22
C ILE A 355 -35.72 33.20 55.92
N SER A 356 -36.70 33.91 55.41
CA SER A 356 -37.21 35.13 56.05
C SER A 356 -38.31 34.76 57.03
N LEU A 357 -38.22 35.29 58.25
CA LEU A 357 -39.14 35.06 59.35
C LEU A 357 -39.75 36.41 59.69
N GLU A 358 -41.05 36.56 59.68
CA GLU A 358 -41.77 37.79 59.93
C GLU A 358 -42.91 37.62 60.94
N VAL A 359 -43.05 38.53 61.81
CA VAL A 359 -44.25 38.68 62.63
C VAL A 359 -45.16 39.74 62.02
N GLU A 360 -46.39 39.36 61.68
CA GLU A 360 -47.35 40.23 61.01
C GLU A 360 -47.47 41.59 61.71
N ARG A 361 -47.54 42.64 60.92
CA ARG A 361 -47.85 43.98 61.39
C ARG A 361 -49.35 44.10 61.63
N VAL A 362 -49.75 44.57 62.83
CA VAL A 362 -51.13 44.90 63.18
C VAL A 362 -51.50 46.27 62.65
#